data_5797bb5ffeb5757a52da71e3bbe71ff0
#
_entry.id   5797bb5ffeb5757a52da71e3bbe71ff0
#
_cell.length_a   1.000
_cell.length_b   1.000
_cell.length_c   1.000
_cell.angle_alpha   90.00
_cell.angle_beta   90.00
_cell.angle_gamma   90.00
#
_symmetry.space_group_name_H-M   'P 1'
#
loop_
_entity.id
_entity.type
_entity.pdbx_description
1 polymer ?
#
loop_
_entity_poly.entity_id
_entity_poly.type
_entity_poly.pdbx_seq_one_letter_code
_entity_poly.pdbx_strand_id
1 'polypeptide(L)'
;MEDIKITPADVQETLCFTGNIIEESGARLAGSESCKKAAVLIMNEMNKHCDSVSMEEFDIHPKAFLGFFKVVVVIYILSSFLLYFDYVVAGAAGYLLGAFIMLGESIFYWEMLDPFYRKMKGYNVIGTIEPEGEVKQQIILSGHHDSAHEFRFLAHHQKLYAVRIMMAVI
;
A
#
# COMPACT_ATOMS: atom_id res chain seq x y z
N MET A 1 -16.62 -1.99 33.33
CA MET A 1 -15.77 -1.41 32.29
C MET A 1 -15.72 0.08 32.62
N GLU A 2 -14.58 0.59 33.05
CA GLU A 2 -14.45 2.04 33.21
C GLU A 2 -14.55 2.70 31.84
N ASP A 3 -15.32 3.78 31.77
CA ASP A 3 -15.44 4.57 30.54
C ASP A 3 -14.11 5.25 30.25
N ILE A 4 -13.43 4.80 29.22
CA ILE A 4 -12.20 5.44 28.73
C ILE A 4 -12.57 6.83 28.21
N LYS A 5 -12.16 7.89 28.90
CA LYS A 5 -12.38 9.28 28.50
C LYS A 5 -11.14 9.80 27.79
N ILE A 6 -11.26 9.99 26.48
CA ILE A 6 -10.22 10.68 25.70
C ILE A 6 -10.24 12.16 26.07
N THR A 7 -9.12 12.68 26.51
CA THR A 7 -8.94 14.09 26.87
C THR A 7 -8.36 14.91 25.70
N PRO A 8 -8.52 16.24 25.69
CA PRO A 8 -7.85 17.09 24.72
C PRO A 8 -6.31 16.95 24.74
N ALA A 9 -5.73 16.59 25.89
CA ALA A 9 -4.29 16.36 26.01
C ALA A 9 -3.86 15.12 25.24
N ASP A 10 -4.60 14.01 25.32
CA ASP A 10 -4.31 12.77 24.58
C ASP A 10 -4.37 13.00 23.06
N VAL A 11 -5.34 13.81 22.62
CA VAL A 11 -5.45 14.18 21.19
C VAL A 11 -4.25 15.03 20.78
N GLN A 12 -3.85 16.00 21.58
CA GLN A 12 -2.70 16.87 21.29
C GLN A 12 -1.39 16.07 21.23
N GLU A 13 -1.18 15.14 22.15
CA GLU A 13 -0.01 14.26 22.18
C GLU A 13 0.05 13.41 20.90
N THR A 14 -1.06 12.79 20.50
CA THR A 14 -1.16 11.99 19.26
C THR A 14 -0.84 12.82 18.01
N LEU A 15 -1.38 14.07 17.94
CA LEU A 15 -1.10 14.98 16.82
C LEU A 15 0.36 15.40 16.79
N CYS A 16 0.97 15.71 17.94
CA CYS A 16 2.39 16.03 18.03
C CYS A 16 3.26 14.85 17.57
N PHE A 17 2.96 13.62 18.02
CA PHE A 17 3.69 12.44 17.59
C PHE A 17 3.56 12.21 16.08
N THR A 18 2.35 12.34 15.53
CA THR A 18 2.14 12.23 14.08
C THR A 18 2.94 13.30 13.31
N GLY A 19 2.94 14.54 13.81
CA GLY A 19 3.75 15.62 13.26
C GLY A 19 5.24 15.29 13.24
N ASN A 20 5.78 14.77 14.35
CA ASN A 20 7.18 14.37 14.46
C ASN A 20 7.56 13.26 13.46
N ILE A 21 6.69 12.26 13.27
CA ILE A 21 6.91 11.22 12.24
C ILE A 21 7.01 11.86 10.85
N ILE A 22 6.13 12.81 10.52
CA ILE A 22 6.12 13.48 9.21
C ILE A 22 7.40 14.31 9.03
N GLU A 23 7.79 15.08 10.02
CA GLU A 23 8.97 15.94 9.97
C GLU A 23 10.27 15.14 9.87
N GLU A 24 10.40 14.08 10.66
CA GLU A 24 11.62 13.28 10.70
C GLU A 24 11.78 12.29 9.54
N SER A 25 10.68 11.74 9.05
CA SER A 25 10.72 10.68 8.03
C SER A 25 10.38 11.19 6.63
N GLY A 26 9.61 12.26 6.51
CA GLY A 26 9.18 12.79 5.21
C GLY A 26 8.33 11.79 4.41
N ALA A 27 8.60 11.67 3.11
CA ALA A 27 7.92 10.74 2.22
C ALA A 27 8.34 9.29 2.54
N ARG A 28 7.37 8.44 2.92
CA ARG A 28 7.57 7.09 3.47
C ARG A 28 7.03 6.02 2.54
N LEU A 29 7.50 6.02 1.29
CA LEU A 29 7.11 4.95 0.37
C LEU A 29 7.48 3.58 0.92
N ALA A 30 6.60 2.60 0.74
CA ALA A 30 6.85 1.24 1.18
C ALA A 30 8.22 0.73 0.69
N GLY A 31 9.01 0.16 1.60
CA GLY A 31 10.37 -0.32 1.34
C GLY A 31 11.46 0.76 1.26
N SER A 32 11.16 2.03 1.53
CA SER A 32 12.17 3.08 1.62
C SER A 32 12.82 3.14 3.01
N GLU A 33 14.02 3.72 3.10
CA GLU A 33 14.68 3.98 4.39
C GLU A 33 13.86 4.94 5.27
N SER A 34 13.13 5.88 4.66
CA SER A 34 12.21 6.76 5.38
C SER A 34 11.04 5.99 6.01
N CYS A 35 10.51 4.97 5.32
CA CYS A 35 9.49 4.09 5.87
C CYS A 35 10.03 3.28 7.06
N LYS A 36 11.25 2.74 6.94
CA LYS A 36 11.94 2.05 8.04
C LYS A 36 12.16 2.98 9.24
N LYS A 37 12.61 4.23 8.98
CA LYS A 37 12.80 5.23 10.03
C LYS A 37 11.49 5.50 10.79
N ALA A 38 10.38 5.65 10.07
CA ALA A 38 9.07 5.80 10.69
C ALA A 38 8.67 4.58 11.54
N ALA A 39 8.92 3.36 11.05
CA ALA A 39 8.68 2.14 11.82
C ALA A 39 9.47 2.13 13.15
N VAL A 40 10.75 2.57 13.14
CA VAL A 40 11.56 2.68 14.36
C VAL A 40 11.00 3.73 15.33
N LEU A 41 10.54 4.88 14.84
CA LEU A 41 9.91 5.91 15.69
C LEU A 41 8.63 5.37 16.34
N ILE A 42 7.80 4.66 15.56
CA ILE A 42 6.57 4.03 16.07
C ILE A 42 6.91 2.94 17.09
N MET A 43 7.90 2.10 16.82
CA MET A 43 8.35 1.08 17.76
C MET A 43 8.79 1.67 19.10
N ASN A 44 9.56 2.77 19.05
CA ASN A 44 10.01 3.46 20.27
C ASN A 44 8.85 4.06 21.07
N GLU A 45 7.82 4.55 20.39
CA GLU A 45 6.62 5.06 21.06
C GLU A 45 5.79 3.95 21.66
N MET A 46 5.55 2.87 20.89
CA MET A 46 4.81 1.70 21.39
C MET A 46 5.46 1.04 22.59
N ASN A 47 6.79 1.06 22.69
CA ASN A 47 7.52 0.53 23.87
C ASN A 47 7.21 1.27 25.17
N LYS A 48 6.61 2.46 25.11
CA LYS A 48 6.20 3.20 26.33
C LYS A 48 4.84 2.74 26.86
N HIS A 49 4.03 2.10 26.01
CA HIS A 49 2.62 1.83 26.25
C HIS A 49 2.24 0.35 26.17
N CYS A 50 3.08 -0.48 25.54
CA CYS A 50 2.83 -1.90 25.34
C CYS A 50 3.76 -2.76 26.19
N ASP A 51 3.28 -3.93 26.61
CA ASP A 51 4.07 -4.89 27.40
C ASP A 51 5.15 -5.56 26.55
N SER A 52 4.89 -5.74 25.25
CA SER A 52 5.88 -6.23 24.29
C SER A 52 5.73 -5.53 22.95
N VAL A 53 6.86 -5.25 22.31
CA VAL A 53 6.88 -4.65 20.96
C VAL A 53 7.89 -5.39 20.10
N SER A 54 7.48 -5.73 18.88
CA SER A 54 8.35 -6.36 17.89
C SER A 54 8.25 -5.64 16.54
N MET A 55 9.34 -5.72 15.78
CA MET A 55 9.35 -5.27 14.38
C MET A 55 9.57 -6.48 13.48
N GLU A 56 8.59 -6.76 12.64
CA GLU A 56 8.66 -7.83 11.64
C GLU A 56 9.11 -7.27 10.30
N GLU A 57 10.10 -7.94 9.70
CA GLU A 57 10.58 -7.63 8.36
C GLU A 57 9.99 -8.63 7.38
N PHE A 58 9.46 -8.14 6.26
CA PHE A 58 8.90 -8.97 5.20
C PHE A 58 9.29 -8.44 3.81
N ASP A 59 9.15 -9.28 2.81
CA ASP A 59 9.51 -8.96 1.45
C ASP A 59 8.33 -8.32 0.71
N ILE A 60 8.60 -7.25 -0.05
CA ILE A 60 7.60 -6.54 -0.86
C ILE A 60 8.16 -6.21 -2.24
N HIS A 61 7.29 -6.03 -3.21
CA HIS A 61 7.60 -5.59 -4.57
C HIS A 61 6.84 -4.29 -4.91
N PRO A 62 7.19 -3.12 -4.31
CA PRO A 62 6.37 -1.91 -4.39
C PRO A 62 6.13 -1.41 -5.82
N LYS A 63 7.05 -1.74 -6.75
CA LYS A 63 6.94 -1.35 -8.16
C LYS A 63 6.01 -2.27 -8.96
N ALA A 64 5.70 -3.47 -8.47
CA ALA A 64 4.77 -4.38 -9.12
C ALA A 64 3.34 -3.85 -9.06
N PHE A 65 2.94 -3.25 -7.94
CA PHE A 65 1.59 -2.77 -7.66
C PHE A 65 0.94 -1.90 -8.77
N LEU A 66 1.73 -1.05 -9.42
CA LEU A 66 1.28 -0.30 -10.60
C LEU A 66 2.02 -0.73 -11.88
N GLY A 67 3.04 -1.55 -11.74
CA GLY A 67 3.89 -2.00 -12.85
C GLY A 67 3.17 -2.94 -13.79
N PHE A 68 2.26 -3.76 -13.30
CA PHE A 68 1.49 -4.69 -14.11
C PHE A 68 0.64 -3.99 -15.19
N PHE A 69 0.15 -2.76 -14.94
CA PHE A 69 -0.55 -1.99 -15.97
C PHE A 69 0.27 -1.78 -17.23
N LYS A 70 1.60 -1.56 -17.09
CA LYS A 70 2.49 -1.39 -18.24
C LYS A 70 2.59 -2.68 -19.05
N VAL A 71 2.64 -3.82 -18.37
CA VAL A 71 2.68 -5.14 -19.00
C VAL A 71 1.39 -5.39 -19.78
N VAL A 72 0.24 -5.13 -19.16
CA VAL A 72 -1.07 -5.29 -19.81
C VAL A 72 -1.20 -4.37 -21.03
N VAL A 73 -0.78 -3.10 -20.94
CA VAL A 73 -0.80 -2.17 -22.06
C VAL A 73 0.08 -2.67 -23.22
N VAL A 74 1.28 -3.15 -22.94
CA VAL A 74 2.17 -3.71 -23.97
C VAL A 74 1.53 -4.93 -24.65
N ILE A 75 0.95 -5.84 -23.85
CA ILE A 75 0.24 -7.01 -24.39
C ILE A 75 -0.91 -6.57 -25.32
N TYR A 76 -1.70 -5.58 -24.91
CA TYR A 76 -2.82 -5.08 -25.72
C TYR A 76 -2.38 -4.41 -27.02
N ILE A 77 -1.29 -3.63 -26.98
CA ILE A 77 -0.70 -3.04 -28.19
C ILE A 77 -0.24 -4.16 -29.15
N LEU A 78 0.51 -5.13 -28.66
CA LEU A 78 0.98 -6.26 -29.48
C LEU A 78 -0.18 -7.08 -30.04
N SER A 79 -1.23 -7.32 -29.23
CA SER A 79 -2.43 -8.03 -29.67
C SER A 79 -3.16 -7.28 -30.79
N SER A 80 -3.23 -5.94 -30.69
CA SER A 80 -3.81 -5.08 -31.73
C SER A 80 -3.02 -5.17 -33.03
N PHE A 81 -1.69 -5.17 -32.96
CA PHE A 81 -0.84 -5.38 -34.14
C PHE A 81 -1.08 -6.76 -34.75
N LEU A 82 -1.16 -7.82 -33.97
CA LEU A 82 -1.44 -9.17 -34.47
C LEU A 82 -2.78 -9.23 -35.20
N LEU A 83 -3.83 -8.59 -34.66
CA LEU A 83 -5.14 -8.50 -35.32
C LEU A 83 -5.06 -7.70 -36.62
N TYR A 84 -4.30 -6.61 -36.65
CA TYR A 84 -4.13 -5.80 -37.84
C TYR A 84 -3.46 -6.56 -39.00
N PHE A 85 -2.59 -7.52 -38.70
CA PHE A 85 -1.94 -8.42 -39.65
C PHE A 85 -2.68 -9.77 -39.85
N ASP A 86 -3.96 -9.84 -39.52
CA ASP A 86 -4.83 -11.00 -39.66
C ASP A 86 -4.44 -12.24 -38.82
N TYR A 87 -3.56 -12.09 -37.81
CA TYR A 87 -3.26 -13.15 -36.83
C TYR A 87 -4.32 -13.21 -35.74
N VAL A 88 -5.59 -13.48 -36.13
CA VAL A 88 -6.77 -13.35 -35.28
C VAL A 88 -6.67 -14.17 -33.99
N VAL A 89 -6.28 -15.43 -34.09
CA VAL A 89 -6.19 -16.33 -32.90
C VAL A 89 -5.15 -15.83 -31.91
N ALA A 90 -3.98 -15.44 -32.38
CA ALA A 90 -2.90 -14.94 -31.52
C ALA A 90 -3.27 -13.59 -30.89
N GLY A 91 -3.89 -12.70 -31.64
CA GLY A 91 -4.39 -11.41 -31.13
C GLY A 91 -5.46 -11.59 -30.05
N ALA A 92 -6.44 -12.46 -30.30
CA ALA A 92 -7.48 -12.76 -29.31
C ALA A 92 -6.90 -13.42 -28.05
N ALA A 93 -5.95 -14.36 -28.19
CA ALA A 93 -5.26 -14.95 -27.05
C ALA A 93 -4.49 -13.92 -26.21
N GLY A 94 -3.86 -12.95 -26.85
CA GLY A 94 -3.17 -11.87 -26.15
C GLY A 94 -4.12 -10.96 -25.37
N TYR A 95 -5.29 -10.60 -25.91
CA TYR A 95 -6.32 -9.86 -25.17
C TYR A 95 -6.81 -10.64 -23.95
N LEU A 96 -7.09 -11.95 -24.10
CA LEU A 96 -7.50 -12.79 -23.00
C LEU A 96 -6.41 -12.89 -21.92
N LEU A 97 -5.14 -13.02 -22.31
CA LEU A 97 -4.01 -13.03 -21.38
C LEU A 97 -3.93 -11.70 -20.62
N GLY A 98 -4.03 -10.56 -21.31
CA GLY A 98 -4.02 -9.25 -20.66
C GLY A 98 -5.18 -9.08 -19.68
N ALA A 99 -6.40 -9.52 -20.05
CA ALA A 99 -7.55 -9.52 -19.15
C ALA A 99 -7.35 -10.44 -17.94
N PHE A 100 -6.76 -11.61 -18.13
CA PHE A 100 -6.45 -12.56 -17.05
C PHE A 100 -5.45 -11.97 -16.06
N ILE A 101 -4.37 -11.36 -16.53
CA ILE A 101 -3.39 -10.68 -15.68
C ILE A 101 -4.07 -9.53 -14.92
N MET A 102 -4.86 -8.71 -15.64
CA MET A 102 -5.58 -7.59 -15.03
C MET A 102 -6.48 -8.02 -13.89
N LEU A 103 -7.28 -9.08 -14.08
CA LEU A 103 -8.16 -9.62 -13.05
C LEU A 103 -7.37 -10.23 -11.88
N GLY A 104 -6.33 -11.01 -12.19
CA GLY A 104 -5.48 -11.64 -11.19
C GLY A 104 -4.81 -10.64 -10.27
N GLU A 105 -4.16 -9.62 -10.84
CA GLU A 105 -3.44 -8.61 -10.06
C GLU A 105 -4.39 -7.63 -9.34
N SER A 106 -5.47 -7.16 -10.01
CA SER A 106 -6.30 -6.08 -9.46
C SER A 106 -7.39 -6.56 -8.49
N ILE A 107 -7.95 -7.75 -8.73
CA ILE A 107 -9.11 -8.26 -7.99
C ILE A 107 -8.70 -9.37 -7.02
N PHE A 108 -7.89 -10.31 -7.51
CA PHE A 108 -7.51 -11.48 -6.71
C PHE A 108 -6.18 -11.32 -5.96
N TYR A 109 -5.40 -10.25 -6.24
CA TYR A 109 -4.10 -9.99 -5.61
C TYR A 109 -3.14 -11.20 -5.70
N TRP A 110 -3.06 -11.83 -6.90
CA TRP A 110 -2.27 -13.06 -7.09
C TRP A 110 -0.76 -12.83 -7.15
N GLU A 111 -0.31 -11.59 -7.19
CA GLU A 111 1.13 -11.22 -7.19
C GLU A 111 1.95 -11.97 -8.26
N MET A 112 1.32 -12.26 -9.43
CA MET A 112 1.94 -13.06 -10.50
C MET A 112 3.16 -12.39 -11.11
N LEU A 113 3.19 -11.07 -11.13
CA LEU A 113 4.27 -10.28 -11.74
C LEU A 113 5.33 -9.84 -10.73
N ASP A 114 5.12 -10.04 -9.45
CA ASP A 114 6.03 -9.66 -8.38
C ASP A 114 7.47 -10.17 -8.59
N PRO A 115 7.70 -11.43 -9.04
CA PRO A 115 9.04 -11.94 -9.27
C PRO A 115 9.87 -11.18 -10.32
N PHE A 116 9.20 -10.41 -11.19
CA PHE A 116 9.86 -9.60 -12.22
C PHE A 116 10.26 -8.20 -11.74
N TYR A 117 9.88 -7.84 -10.50
CA TYR A 117 10.18 -6.54 -9.91
C TYR A 117 11.19 -6.66 -8.78
N ARG A 118 11.90 -5.56 -8.53
CA ARG A 118 12.91 -5.51 -7.47
C ARG A 118 12.24 -5.72 -6.11
N LYS A 119 12.76 -6.71 -5.39
CA LYS A 119 12.43 -7.01 -4.00
C LYS A 119 12.98 -5.93 -3.08
N MET A 120 12.17 -5.51 -2.12
CA MET A 120 12.51 -4.57 -1.06
C MET A 120 12.00 -5.10 0.27
N LYS A 121 12.42 -4.50 1.39
CA LYS A 121 11.97 -4.89 2.72
C LYS A 121 10.88 -3.95 3.21
N GLY A 122 9.76 -4.52 3.62
CA GLY A 122 8.71 -3.86 4.39
C GLY A 122 8.87 -4.14 5.88
N TYR A 123 8.24 -3.33 6.71
CA TYR A 123 8.34 -3.44 8.17
C TYR A 123 6.96 -3.27 8.79
N ASN A 124 6.55 -4.21 9.64
CA ASN A 124 5.40 -4.08 10.53
C ASN A 124 5.90 -3.87 11.95
N VAL A 125 5.27 -2.98 12.70
CA VAL A 125 5.50 -2.82 14.13
C VAL A 125 4.28 -3.35 14.85
N ILE A 126 4.51 -4.31 15.75
CA ILE A 126 3.46 -4.99 16.49
C ILE A 126 3.70 -4.74 17.97
N GLY A 127 2.72 -4.10 18.63
CA GLY A 127 2.69 -3.93 20.07
C GLY A 127 1.57 -4.78 20.67
N THR A 128 1.84 -5.43 21.79
CA THR A 128 0.88 -6.26 22.51
C THR A 128 0.71 -5.72 23.93
N ILE A 129 -0.55 -5.65 24.37
CA ILE A 129 -0.92 -5.36 25.74
C ILE A 129 -1.57 -6.63 26.30
N GLU A 130 -0.96 -7.20 27.32
CA GLU A 130 -1.44 -8.43 27.94
C GLU A 130 -2.54 -8.14 28.96
N PRO A 131 -3.61 -8.94 29.02
CA PRO A 131 -4.66 -8.77 30.00
C PRO A 131 -4.20 -9.24 31.39
N GLU A 132 -4.67 -8.59 32.44
CA GLU A 132 -4.44 -9.01 33.84
C GLU A 132 -5.21 -10.31 34.24
N GLY A 133 -6.10 -10.80 33.38
CA GLY A 133 -6.98 -11.94 33.67
C GLY A 133 -7.17 -12.87 32.47
N GLU A 134 -8.23 -13.68 32.52
CA GLU A 134 -8.57 -14.62 31.47
C GLU A 134 -8.92 -13.91 30.16
N VAL A 135 -8.27 -14.31 29.07
CA VAL A 135 -8.52 -13.76 27.72
C VAL A 135 -9.86 -14.25 27.20
N LYS A 136 -10.82 -13.35 27.09
CA LYS A 136 -12.15 -13.61 26.51
C LYS A 136 -12.29 -13.13 25.07
N GLN A 137 -11.51 -12.12 24.70
CA GLN A 137 -11.56 -11.49 23.40
C GLN A 137 -10.19 -10.86 23.07
N GLN A 138 -9.78 -10.95 21.81
CA GLN A 138 -8.63 -10.25 21.28
C GLN A 138 -9.10 -9.14 20.33
N ILE A 139 -8.59 -7.94 20.48
CA ILE A 139 -8.85 -6.79 19.61
C ILE A 139 -7.55 -6.44 18.91
N ILE A 140 -7.59 -6.34 17.58
CA ILE A 140 -6.46 -5.93 16.77
C ILE A 140 -6.79 -4.55 16.18
N LEU A 141 -5.97 -3.55 16.50
CA LEU A 141 -6.00 -2.24 15.88
C LEU A 141 -4.86 -2.15 14.87
N SER A 142 -5.17 -1.88 13.62
CA SER A 142 -4.16 -1.79 12.58
C SER A 142 -4.25 -0.47 11.81
N GLY A 143 -3.09 0.05 11.40
CA GLY A 143 -2.97 1.22 10.56
C GLY A 143 -1.64 1.19 9.81
N HIS A 144 -1.63 1.61 8.55
CA HIS A 144 -0.38 1.66 7.79
C HIS A 144 0.37 2.97 8.06
N HIS A 145 1.70 2.89 8.11
CA HIS A 145 2.59 4.03 8.37
C HIS A 145 3.36 4.50 7.13
N ASP A 146 3.30 3.74 6.04
CA ASP A 146 3.83 4.14 4.75
C ASP A 146 2.95 5.21 4.07
N SER A 147 3.50 5.89 3.09
CA SER A 147 2.81 6.91 2.32
C SER A 147 2.62 6.47 0.86
N ALA A 148 1.54 6.93 0.24
CA ALA A 148 1.30 6.73 -1.18
C ALA A 148 2.23 7.60 -2.05
N HIS A 149 2.32 7.25 -3.34
CA HIS A 149 2.89 8.13 -4.34
C HIS A 149 2.00 9.36 -4.55
N GLU A 150 2.62 10.52 -4.76
CA GLU A 150 1.89 11.72 -5.15
C GLU A 150 1.28 11.55 -6.55
N PHE A 151 -0.03 11.73 -6.64
CA PHE A 151 -0.72 11.78 -7.93
C PHE A 151 -0.63 13.21 -8.48
N ARG A 152 0.43 13.53 -9.22
CA ARG A 152 0.71 14.87 -9.74
C ARG A 152 -0.48 15.52 -10.45
N PHE A 153 -1.24 14.74 -11.23
CA PHE A 153 -2.42 15.27 -11.90
C PHE A 153 -3.49 15.71 -10.91
N LEU A 154 -3.72 14.93 -9.84
CA LEU A 154 -4.66 15.32 -8.78
C LEU A 154 -4.14 16.53 -7.99
N ALA A 155 -2.84 16.57 -7.68
CA ALA A 155 -2.25 17.67 -6.94
C ALA A 155 -2.32 19.02 -7.69
N HIS A 156 -2.07 19.01 -9.02
CA HIS A 156 -2.00 20.24 -9.81
C HIS A 156 -3.30 20.57 -10.58
N HIS A 157 -4.16 19.60 -10.83
CA HIS A 157 -5.37 19.74 -11.67
C HIS A 157 -6.61 19.13 -11.02
N GLN A 158 -6.86 19.42 -9.75
CA GLN A 158 -7.97 18.85 -8.95
C GLN A 158 -9.33 18.94 -9.65
N LYS A 159 -9.64 20.11 -10.26
CA LYS A 159 -10.91 20.34 -10.97
C LYS A 159 -11.11 19.44 -12.21
N LEU A 160 -10.02 19.00 -12.83
CA LEU A 160 -10.04 18.14 -14.00
C LEU A 160 -9.96 16.65 -13.66
N TYR A 161 -9.83 16.30 -12.38
CA TYR A 161 -9.67 14.91 -11.95
C TYR A 161 -10.92 14.06 -12.28
N ALA A 162 -12.11 14.61 -12.07
CA ALA A 162 -13.36 13.93 -12.43
C ALA A 162 -13.48 13.69 -13.96
N VAL A 163 -13.03 14.64 -14.78
CA VAL A 163 -13.00 14.48 -16.26
C VAL A 163 -12.06 13.35 -16.65
N ARG A 164 -10.88 13.25 -16.03
CA ARG A 164 -9.94 12.16 -16.27
C ARG A 164 -10.50 10.80 -15.93
N ILE A 165 -11.21 10.67 -14.79
CA ILE A 165 -11.89 9.41 -14.41
C ILE A 165 -12.94 9.05 -15.45
N MET A 166 -13.79 10.01 -15.87
CA MET A 166 -14.82 9.75 -16.89
C MET A 166 -14.20 9.31 -18.21
N MET A 167 -13.09 9.94 -18.67
CA MET A 167 -12.41 9.55 -19.90
C MET A 167 -11.71 8.19 -19.81
N ALA A 168 -11.44 7.67 -18.63
CA ALA A 168 -10.88 6.33 -18.45
C ALA A 168 -11.94 5.22 -18.45
N VAL A 169 -13.23 5.59 -18.40
CA VAL A 169 -14.38 4.66 -18.39
C VAL A 169 -15.05 4.58 -19.77
N ILE A 170 -14.80 5.53 -20.66
CA ILE A 170 -15.27 5.56 -22.07
C ILE A 170 -14.20 4.96 -22.98
#